data_1dfac4d5285bb8e7b823a6bbadcfcf22
#
_entry.id   1dfac4d5285bb8e7b823a6bbadcfcf22
#
_cell.length_a   1.000
_cell.length_b   1.000
_cell.length_c   1.000
_cell.angle_alpha   90.00
_cell.angle_beta   90.00
_cell.angle_gamma   90.00
#
_symmetry.space_group_name_H-M   'P 1'
#
loop_
_entity.id
_entity.type
_entity.pdbx_description
1 polymer ?
#
loop_
_entity_poly.entity_id
_entity_poly.type
_entity_poly.pdbx_seq_one_letter_code
_entity_poly.pdbx_strand_id
1 'polypeptide(L)'
;MENLKLRDFLDYNYLSSIEVSPDKKNTAFIVHRGDYDDNDYKSNIWVMNNETKKYFRLTGMNEERSFLWLDETKILFPSMRDKKLKVKVEEGEKWTCYYSIDINGGEAQEYMRVPLIVTSIKKIDGDNFILTAKYDNYGVNLNELTGEARAEATKKIKEDKDYE
;
A
#
# COMPACT_ATOMS: atom_id res chain seq x y z
N MET A 1 -18.65 -5.39 36.60
CA MET A 1 -18.27 -5.50 35.17
C MET A 1 -18.63 -4.18 34.54
N GLU A 2 -17.66 -3.45 34.00
CA GLU A 2 -17.97 -2.28 33.19
C GLU A 2 -18.61 -2.75 31.88
N ASN A 3 -19.69 -2.11 31.48
CA ASN A 3 -20.33 -2.41 30.21
C ASN A 3 -19.46 -1.87 29.07
N LEU A 4 -19.11 -2.74 28.12
CA LEU A 4 -18.43 -2.34 26.87
C LEU A 4 -19.25 -1.29 26.15
N LYS A 5 -18.62 -0.16 25.83
CA LYS A 5 -19.18 0.91 25.01
C LYS A 5 -18.73 0.73 23.56
N LEU A 6 -19.52 1.24 22.62
CA LEU A 6 -19.16 1.15 21.19
C LEU A 6 -17.80 1.81 20.90
N ARG A 7 -17.42 2.84 21.62
CA ARG A 7 -16.12 3.52 21.48
C ARG A 7 -14.93 2.71 21.97
N ASP A 8 -15.12 1.74 22.85
CA ASP A 8 -14.03 0.92 23.38
C ASP A 8 -13.37 0.09 22.27
N PHE A 9 -14.11 -0.21 21.18
CA PHE A 9 -13.56 -0.89 20.00
C PHE A 9 -12.54 -0.05 19.22
N LEU A 10 -12.57 1.27 19.35
CA LEU A 10 -11.59 2.16 18.70
C LEU A 10 -10.23 2.18 19.41
N ASP A 11 -10.21 1.75 20.67
CA ASP A 11 -8.98 1.67 21.47
C ASP A 11 -8.16 0.42 21.15
N TYR A 12 -8.75 -0.53 20.40
CA TYR A 12 -8.06 -1.76 20.00
C TYR A 12 -7.30 -1.59 18.69
N ASN A 13 -6.09 -2.16 18.66
CA ASN A 13 -5.31 -2.32 17.44
C ASN A 13 -5.54 -3.72 16.88
N TYR A 14 -5.69 -3.81 15.56
CA TYR A 14 -5.83 -5.07 14.84
C TYR A 14 -4.54 -5.38 14.11
N LEU A 15 -4.13 -6.65 14.12
CA LEU A 15 -2.93 -7.11 13.43
C LEU A 15 -3.30 -7.89 12.19
N SER A 16 -2.55 -7.69 11.10
CA SER A 16 -2.66 -8.48 9.87
C SER A 16 -1.31 -8.66 9.19
N SER A 17 -1.26 -9.47 8.15
CA SER A 17 -0.09 -9.67 7.29
C SER A 17 1.17 -9.95 8.10
N ILE A 18 1.13 -10.97 8.97
CA ILE A 18 2.27 -11.34 9.82
C ILE A 18 3.22 -12.20 9.01
N GLU A 19 4.45 -11.71 8.77
CA GLU A 19 5.47 -12.41 7.99
C GLU A 19 6.84 -12.35 8.68
N VAL A 20 7.52 -13.48 8.68
CA VAL A 20 8.87 -13.63 9.25
C VAL A 20 9.91 -13.32 8.18
N SER A 21 10.98 -12.60 8.52
CA SER A 21 12.10 -12.35 7.60
C SER A 21 12.77 -13.66 7.14
N PRO A 22 13.41 -13.69 5.96
CA PRO A 22 14.06 -14.91 5.44
C PRO A 22 15.06 -15.53 6.41
N ASP A 23 15.80 -14.74 7.19
CA ASP A 23 16.75 -15.20 8.21
C ASP A 23 16.11 -15.54 9.57
N LYS A 24 14.78 -15.37 9.68
CA LYS A 24 13.95 -15.64 10.88
C LYS A 24 14.25 -14.78 12.11
N LYS A 25 15.07 -13.73 11.96
CA LYS A 25 15.43 -12.85 13.11
C LYS A 25 14.38 -11.79 13.40
N ASN A 26 13.59 -11.42 12.40
CA ASN A 26 12.58 -10.38 12.52
C ASN A 26 11.21 -10.87 12.04
N THR A 27 10.18 -10.27 12.58
CA THR A 27 8.79 -10.46 12.12
C THR A 27 8.20 -9.10 11.81
N ALA A 28 7.71 -8.92 10.59
CA ALA A 28 6.95 -7.74 10.22
C ALA A 28 5.45 -8.04 10.26
N PHE A 29 4.65 -7.03 10.56
CA PHE A 29 3.19 -7.10 10.61
C PHE A 29 2.58 -5.73 10.43
N ILE A 30 1.30 -5.70 10.04
CA ILE A 30 0.54 -4.46 9.93
C ILE A 30 -0.30 -4.28 11.18
N VAL A 31 -0.24 -3.08 11.73
CA VAL A 31 -1.11 -2.65 12.83
C VAL A 31 -2.14 -1.69 12.26
N HIS A 32 -3.41 -2.02 12.42
CA HIS A 32 -4.55 -1.18 12.06
C HIS A 32 -5.13 -0.54 13.31
N ARG A 33 -5.44 0.74 13.21
CA ARG A 33 -6.07 1.54 14.25
C ARG A 33 -7.27 2.27 13.67
N GLY A 34 -8.41 2.18 14.32
CA GLY A 34 -9.58 2.99 13.98
C GLY A 34 -9.31 4.48 14.21
N ASP A 35 -9.71 5.32 13.28
CA ASP A 35 -9.73 6.77 13.42
C ASP A 35 -11.16 7.26 13.31
N TYR A 36 -11.68 7.75 14.42
CA TYR A 36 -13.08 8.17 14.50
C TYR A 36 -13.35 9.45 13.71
N ASP A 37 -12.39 10.37 13.74
CA ASP A 37 -12.55 11.69 13.13
C ASP A 37 -12.54 11.60 11.60
N ASP A 38 -11.68 10.75 11.05
CA ASP A 38 -11.58 10.50 9.61
C ASP A 38 -12.52 9.37 9.14
N ASN A 39 -13.23 8.69 10.06
CA ASN A 39 -14.07 7.51 9.78
C ASN A 39 -13.36 6.46 8.91
N ASP A 40 -12.10 6.20 9.20
CA ASP A 40 -11.24 5.29 8.44
C ASP A 40 -10.32 4.50 9.39
N TYR A 41 -9.54 3.56 8.82
CA TYR A 41 -8.51 2.82 9.51
C TYR A 41 -7.12 3.32 9.08
N LYS A 42 -6.32 3.75 10.04
CA LYS A 42 -4.90 4.06 9.84
C LYS A 42 -4.07 2.81 10.06
N SER A 43 -3.20 2.49 9.12
CA SER A 43 -2.38 1.27 9.15
C SER A 43 -0.91 1.57 8.91
N ASN A 44 -0.05 0.86 9.64
CA ASN A 44 1.40 1.00 9.52
C ASN A 44 2.07 -0.38 9.59
N ILE A 45 3.23 -0.49 8.95
CA ILE A 45 4.10 -1.65 9.08
C ILE A 45 4.92 -1.49 10.36
N TRP A 46 4.94 -2.54 11.15
CA TRP A 46 5.73 -2.69 12.36
C TRP A 46 6.68 -3.87 12.22
N VAL A 47 7.80 -3.80 12.91
CA VAL A 47 8.80 -4.86 12.94
C VAL A 47 9.11 -5.22 14.39
N MET A 48 9.19 -6.52 14.67
CA MET A 48 9.61 -7.08 15.95
C MET A 48 10.87 -7.92 15.75
N ASN A 49 11.87 -7.71 16.57
CA ASN A 49 13.00 -8.61 16.67
C ASN A 49 12.59 -9.87 17.44
N ASN A 50 12.78 -11.06 16.84
CA ASN A 50 12.26 -12.32 17.37
C ASN A 50 13.01 -12.81 18.63
N GLU A 51 14.25 -12.37 18.83
CA GLU A 51 15.05 -12.73 20.00
C GLU A 51 14.72 -11.81 21.19
N THR A 52 14.87 -10.50 20.99
CA THR A 52 14.72 -9.51 22.06
C THR A 52 13.27 -9.13 22.36
N LYS A 53 12.33 -9.49 21.47
CA LYS A 53 10.91 -9.12 21.51
C LYS A 53 10.63 -7.61 21.46
N LYS A 54 11.65 -6.82 21.18
CA LYS A 54 11.48 -5.38 20.96
C LYS A 54 10.82 -5.15 19.60
N TYR A 55 9.89 -4.21 19.54
CA TYR A 55 9.18 -3.86 18.32
C TYR A 55 9.12 -2.34 18.15
N PHE A 56 8.98 -1.92 16.90
CA PHE A 56 8.89 -0.51 16.53
C PHE A 56 8.05 -0.33 15.26
N ARG A 57 7.52 0.87 15.10
CA ARG A 57 6.81 1.25 13.88
C ARG A 57 7.83 1.62 12.80
N LEU A 58 7.77 0.93 11.65
CA LEU A 58 8.66 1.15 10.53
C LEU A 58 8.17 2.25 9.59
N THR A 59 6.86 2.33 9.33
CA THR A 59 6.28 3.29 8.38
C THR A 59 5.35 4.29 9.08
N GLY A 60 5.12 5.45 8.46
CA GLY A 60 4.36 6.52 9.08
C GLY A 60 3.30 7.20 8.21
N MET A 61 3.03 6.70 6.98
CA MET A 61 2.03 7.30 6.10
C MET A 61 0.58 6.95 6.47
N ASN A 62 0.40 5.96 7.36
CA ASN A 62 -0.90 5.49 7.85
C ASN A 62 -1.79 4.80 6.79
N GLU A 63 -1.23 4.42 5.65
CA GLU A 63 -1.96 3.86 4.50
C GLU A 63 -1.47 2.46 4.11
N GLU A 64 -0.47 1.91 4.81
CA GLU A 64 0.17 0.66 4.45
C GLU A 64 -0.74 -0.54 4.79
N ARG A 65 -1.15 -1.30 3.76
CA ARG A 65 -2.10 -2.41 3.90
C ARG A 65 -1.53 -3.78 3.50
N SER A 66 -0.35 -3.80 2.91
CA SER A 66 0.36 -5.03 2.52
C SER A 66 1.85 -4.76 2.42
N PHE A 67 2.63 -5.81 2.51
CA PHE A 67 4.08 -5.77 2.29
C PHE A 67 4.59 -7.16 1.93
N LEU A 68 5.85 -7.24 1.53
CA LEU A 68 6.62 -8.48 1.44
C LEU A 68 8.09 -8.22 1.79
N TRP A 69 8.81 -9.24 2.21
CA TRP A 69 10.25 -9.18 2.42
C TRP A 69 10.99 -9.28 1.09
N LEU A 70 11.88 -8.31 0.78
CA LEU A 70 12.82 -8.39 -0.34
C LEU A 70 14.03 -9.25 0.00
N ASP A 71 14.55 -9.06 1.22
CA ASP A 71 15.67 -9.78 1.80
C ASP A 71 15.54 -9.80 3.34
N GLU A 72 16.63 -10.06 4.06
CA GLU A 72 16.63 -10.18 5.52
C GLU A 72 16.32 -8.86 6.24
N THR A 73 16.51 -7.71 5.57
CA THR A 73 16.39 -6.38 6.16
C THR A 73 15.48 -5.43 5.41
N LYS A 74 15.11 -5.74 4.15
CA LYS A 74 14.32 -4.84 3.33
C LYS A 74 12.90 -5.33 3.11
N ILE A 75 11.97 -4.42 3.26
CA ILE A 75 10.54 -4.63 3.04
C ILE A 75 10.10 -3.81 1.83
N LEU A 76 9.33 -4.42 0.93
CA LEU A 76 8.63 -3.80 -0.19
C LEU A 76 7.16 -3.63 0.15
N PHE A 77 6.60 -2.46 -0.13
CA PHE A 77 5.19 -2.17 0.13
C PHE A 77 4.63 -1.17 -0.89
N PRO A 78 3.32 -1.26 -1.22
CA PRO A 78 2.68 -0.28 -2.09
C PRO A 78 2.46 1.04 -1.35
N SER A 79 2.74 2.16 -2.01
CA SER A 79 2.47 3.49 -1.48
C SER A 79 2.42 4.51 -2.63
N MET A 80 1.64 5.59 -2.47
CA MET A 80 1.56 6.67 -3.45
C MET A 80 2.15 7.94 -2.87
N ARG A 81 3.46 8.11 -3.00
CA ARG A 81 4.22 9.24 -2.42
C ARG A 81 4.50 10.37 -3.43
N ASP A 82 4.49 10.07 -4.71
CA ASP A 82 4.67 11.06 -5.77
C ASP A 82 3.38 11.86 -5.96
N LYS A 83 3.40 13.15 -5.55
CA LYS A 83 2.26 14.06 -5.65
C LYS A 83 1.76 14.25 -7.09
N LYS A 84 2.67 14.27 -8.06
CA LYS A 84 2.30 14.45 -9.48
C LYS A 84 1.59 13.21 -10.01
N LEU A 85 2.07 12.03 -9.60
CA LEU A 85 1.45 10.79 -9.99
C LEU A 85 0.09 10.58 -9.29
N LYS A 86 -0.03 11.03 -8.03
CA LYS A 86 -1.30 11.00 -7.31
C LYS A 86 -2.40 11.77 -8.06
N VAL A 87 -2.10 12.98 -8.54
CA VAL A 87 -3.03 13.76 -9.37
C VAL A 87 -3.46 12.99 -10.63
N LYS A 88 -2.52 12.36 -11.33
CA LYS A 88 -2.82 11.57 -12.52
C LYS A 88 -3.72 10.36 -12.22
N VAL A 89 -3.52 9.72 -11.09
CA VAL A 89 -4.38 8.61 -10.63
C VAL A 89 -5.78 9.13 -10.28
N GLU A 90 -5.89 10.29 -9.66
CA GLU A 90 -7.19 10.95 -9.40
C GLU A 90 -7.91 11.32 -10.71
N GLU A 91 -7.17 11.63 -11.77
CA GLU A 91 -7.71 11.85 -13.13
C GLU A 91 -8.09 10.56 -13.86
N GLY A 92 -7.76 9.38 -13.31
CA GLY A 92 -8.15 8.08 -13.84
C GLY A 92 -7.02 7.24 -14.44
N GLU A 93 -5.74 7.68 -14.36
CA GLU A 93 -4.61 6.80 -14.69
C GLU A 93 -4.52 5.64 -13.67
N LYS A 94 -4.05 4.49 -14.14
CA LYS A 94 -3.90 3.28 -13.33
C LYS A 94 -2.43 3.06 -13.00
N TRP A 95 -2.05 3.30 -11.76
CA TRP A 95 -0.67 3.11 -11.28
C TRP A 95 -0.64 2.42 -9.92
N THR A 96 0.31 1.53 -9.75
CA THR A 96 0.72 1.01 -8.44
C THR A 96 2.21 1.27 -8.28
N CYS A 97 2.59 2.03 -7.25
CA CYS A 97 3.98 2.30 -6.93
C CYS A 97 4.40 1.46 -5.73
N TYR A 98 5.57 0.86 -5.82
CA TYR A 98 6.19 0.10 -4.74
C TYR A 98 7.41 0.82 -4.23
N TYR A 99 7.53 0.88 -2.91
CA TYR A 99 8.66 1.46 -2.19
C TYR A 99 9.35 0.39 -1.36
N SER A 100 10.65 0.49 -1.24
CA SER A 100 11.43 -0.35 -0.32
C SER A 100 11.96 0.48 0.85
N ILE A 101 12.04 -0.14 2.02
CA ILE A 101 12.61 0.44 3.24
C ILE A 101 13.44 -0.61 3.97
N ASP A 102 14.59 -0.19 4.51
CA ASP A 102 15.40 -1.05 5.38
C ASP A 102 14.90 -0.95 6.84
N ILE A 103 14.76 -2.08 7.50
CA ILE A 103 14.30 -2.13 8.90
C ILE A 103 15.30 -1.54 9.90
N ASN A 104 16.55 -1.36 9.51
CA ASN A 104 17.58 -0.74 10.35
C ASN A 104 17.60 0.79 10.27
N GLY A 105 16.76 1.38 9.40
CA GLY A 105 16.59 2.83 9.28
C GLY A 105 16.72 3.34 7.85
N GLY A 106 16.53 4.63 7.70
CA GLY A 106 16.50 5.33 6.42
C GLY A 106 15.08 5.68 5.95
N GLU A 107 15.01 6.30 4.78
CA GLU A 107 13.76 6.66 4.13
C GLU A 107 13.35 5.61 3.10
N ALA A 108 12.06 5.44 2.92
CA ALA A 108 11.55 4.58 1.87
C ALA A 108 11.91 5.15 0.48
N GLN A 109 12.51 4.31 -0.34
CA GLN A 109 12.91 4.61 -1.70
C GLN A 109 11.95 3.97 -2.69
N GLU A 110 11.62 4.70 -3.77
CA GLU A 110 10.84 4.11 -4.84
C GLU A 110 11.61 2.94 -5.46
N TYR A 111 10.96 1.80 -5.55
CA TYR A 111 11.54 0.57 -6.10
C TYR A 111 11.07 0.31 -7.53
N MET A 112 9.75 0.38 -7.76
CA MET A 112 9.18 0.20 -9.10
C MET A 112 7.79 0.84 -9.21
N ARG A 113 7.39 1.14 -10.47
CA ARG A 113 6.04 1.57 -10.86
C ARG A 113 5.44 0.58 -11.84
N VAL A 114 4.19 0.24 -11.66
CA VAL A 114 3.43 -0.62 -12.56
C VAL A 114 2.24 0.17 -13.10
N PRO A 115 2.04 0.29 -14.44
CA PRO A 115 0.95 1.06 -15.03
C PRO A 115 -0.37 0.28 -15.02
N LEU A 116 -0.68 -0.35 -13.89
CA LEU A 116 -1.87 -1.16 -13.63
C LEU A 116 -2.23 -1.06 -12.14
N ILE A 117 -3.48 -1.40 -11.81
CA ILE A 117 -3.90 -1.60 -10.42
C ILE A 117 -3.52 -3.02 -10.02
N VAL A 118 -2.37 -3.16 -9.34
CA VAL A 118 -1.89 -4.45 -8.83
C VAL A 118 -2.68 -4.83 -7.58
N THR A 119 -3.21 -6.04 -7.58
CA THR A 119 -3.99 -6.60 -6.46
C THR A 119 -3.18 -7.53 -5.57
N SER A 120 -2.14 -8.16 -6.12
CA SER A 120 -1.18 -8.93 -5.33
C SER A 120 0.20 -8.95 -5.98
N ILE A 121 1.22 -9.13 -5.16
CA ILE A 121 2.60 -9.27 -5.58
C ILE A 121 3.24 -10.41 -4.79
N LYS A 122 4.03 -11.23 -5.46
CA LYS A 122 4.87 -12.26 -4.84
C LYS A 122 6.26 -12.22 -5.44
N LYS A 123 7.27 -12.28 -4.59
CA LYS A 123 8.66 -12.48 -5.01
C LYS A 123 8.88 -13.95 -5.33
N ILE A 124 9.56 -14.25 -6.44
CA ILE A 124 9.95 -15.61 -6.82
C ILE A 124 11.40 -15.83 -6.38
N ASP A 125 12.32 -15.14 -7.04
CA ASP A 125 13.75 -15.19 -6.77
C ASP A 125 14.41 -13.89 -7.24
N GLY A 126 15.56 -13.54 -6.69
CA GLY A 126 16.29 -12.32 -7.08
C GLY A 126 15.38 -11.10 -7.16
N ASP A 127 15.30 -10.49 -8.34
CA ASP A 127 14.44 -9.35 -8.65
C ASP A 127 13.19 -9.73 -9.46
N ASN A 128 12.84 -11.02 -9.50
CA ASN A 128 11.67 -11.51 -10.22
C ASN A 128 10.43 -11.55 -9.32
N PHE A 129 9.34 -10.99 -9.85
CA PHE A 129 8.04 -10.93 -9.17
C PHE A 129 6.92 -11.48 -10.06
N ILE A 130 5.93 -12.10 -9.45
CA ILE A 130 4.62 -12.34 -10.07
C ILE A 130 3.66 -11.29 -9.54
N LEU A 131 2.96 -10.63 -10.46
CA LEU A 131 1.94 -9.63 -10.18
C LEU A 131 0.58 -10.13 -10.67
N THR A 132 -0.45 -9.95 -9.84
CA THR A 132 -1.85 -10.01 -10.31
C THR A 132 -2.36 -8.58 -10.37
N ALA A 133 -3.00 -8.21 -11.47
CA ALA A 133 -3.51 -6.86 -11.66
C ALA A 133 -4.90 -6.87 -12.28
N LYS A 134 -5.67 -5.81 -12.03
CA LYS A 134 -6.93 -5.57 -12.71
C LYS A 134 -6.64 -5.00 -14.10
N TYR A 135 -7.22 -5.63 -15.12
CA TYR A 135 -7.18 -5.14 -16.48
C TYR A 135 -8.60 -5.11 -17.05
N ASP A 136 -8.98 -3.96 -17.58
CA ASP A 136 -10.28 -3.77 -18.22
C ASP A 136 -10.07 -3.76 -19.74
N ASN A 137 -10.54 -4.83 -20.40
CA ASN A 137 -10.42 -5.00 -21.85
C ASN A 137 -11.34 -4.05 -22.65
N TYR A 138 -12.36 -3.50 -22.04
CA TYR A 138 -13.36 -2.67 -22.69
C TYR A 138 -13.28 -1.19 -22.27
N GLY A 139 -12.61 -0.91 -21.16
CA GLY A 139 -12.42 0.44 -20.66
C GLY A 139 -11.28 1.17 -21.34
N VAL A 140 -11.32 2.50 -21.25
CA VAL A 140 -10.25 3.35 -21.77
C VAL A 140 -9.06 3.34 -20.79
N ASN A 141 -7.89 2.98 -21.29
CA ASN A 141 -6.65 3.05 -20.51
C ASN A 141 -5.97 4.41 -20.75
N LEU A 142 -6.13 5.35 -19.80
CA LEU A 142 -5.53 6.69 -19.90
C LEU A 142 -4.00 6.67 -19.97
N ASN A 143 -3.35 5.63 -19.45
CA ASN A 143 -1.90 5.50 -19.49
C ASN A 143 -1.34 5.37 -20.93
N GLU A 144 -2.17 4.91 -21.85
CA GLU A 144 -1.81 4.67 -23.26
C GLU A 144 -2.19 5.83 -24.18
N LEU A 145 -2.98 6.79 -23.69
CA LEU A 145 -3.50 7.90 -24.47
C LEU A 145 -2.64 9.16 -24.30
N THR A 146 -2.54 9.93 -25.40
CA THR A 146 -1.88 11.24 -25.44
C THR A 146 -2.74 12.27 -26.19
N GLY A 147 -2.44 13.56 -26.01
CA GLY A 147 -3.08 14.64 -26.77
C GLY A 147 -4.60 14.73 -26.57
N GLU A 148 -5.32 14.99 -27.67
CA GLU A 148 -6.78 15.19 -27.67
C GLU A 148 -7.54 13.96 -27.20
N ALA A 149 -7.14 12.76 -27.63
CA ALA A 149 -7.78 11.51 -27.21
C ALA A 149 -7.74 11.32 -25.68
N ARG A 150 -6.63 11.71 -25.05
CA ARG A 150 -6.51 11.67 -23.58
C ARG A 150 -7.45 12.71 -22.93
N ALA A 151 -7.52 13.92 -23.46
CA ALA A 151 -8.37 14.99 -22.93
C ALA A 151 -9.86 14.62 -22.98
N GLU A 152 -10.32 14.05 -24.10
CA GLU A 152 -11.68 13.53 -24.23
C GLU A 152 -11.99 12.40 -23.25
N ALA A 153 -11.08 11.42 -23.14
CA ALA A 153 -11.25 10.30 -22.23
C ALA A 153 -11.30 10.75 -20.76
N THR A 154 -10.42 11.70 -20.37
CA THR A 154 -10.42 12.25 -19.01
C THR A 154 -11.75 12.97 -18.70
N LYS A 155 -12.29 13.71 -19.70
CA LYS A 155 -13.58 14.39 -19.54
C LYS A 155 -14.71 13.40 -19.32
N LYS A 156 -14.79 12.32 -20.12
CA LYS A 156 -15.78 11.26 -19.94
C LYS A 156 -15.70 10.60 -18.56
N ILE A 157 -14.50 10.26 -18.09
CA ILE A 157 -14.32 9.66 -16.75
C ILE A 157 -14.81 10.59 -15.64
N LYS A 158 -14.63 11.90 -15.78
CA LYS A 158 -15.17 12.87 -14.81
C LYS A 158 -16.67 12.96 -14.87
N GLU A 159 -17.25 13.01 -16.06
CA GLU A 159 -18.70 13.03 -16.24
C GLU A 159 -19.37 11.76 -15.68
N ASP A 160 -18.79 10.57 -15.89
CA ASP A 160 -19.30 9.32 -15.35
C ASP A 160 -19.25 9.26 -13.81
N LYS A 161 -18.24 9.84 -13.18
CA LYS A 161 -18.13 9.93 -11.71
C LYS A 161 -19.15 10.87 -11.07
N ASP A 162 -19.64 11.86 -11.81
CA ASP A 162 -20.64 12.82 -11.31
C ASP A 162 -22.06 12.22 -11.31
N TYR A 163 -22.26 11.00 -11.88
CA TYR A 163 -23.53 10.29 -11.92
C TYR A 163 -23.65 9.12 -10.92
N GLU A 164 -22.58 8.77 -10.17
CA GLU A 164 -22.59 7.79 -9.10
C GLU A 164 -22.79 8.46 -7.72
#